data_9be67c6223fc65ac1d317d30c1d17bde
#
_entry.id   9be67c6223fc65ac1d317d30c1d17bde
#
_cell.length_a   1.000
_cell.length_b   1.000
_cell.length_c   1.000
_cell.angle_alpha   90.00
_cell.angle_beta   90.00
_cell.angle_gamma   90.00
#
_symmetry.space_group_name_H-M   'P 1'
#
loop_
_entity.id
_entity.type
_entity.pdbx_description
1 polymer ?
#
loop_
_entity_poly.entity_id
_entity_poly.type
_entity_poly.pdbx_seq_one_letter_code
_entity_poly.pdbx_strand_id
1 'polypeptide(L)'
;MKHLLKPFCIVLVLGLSTLGTPATAESQDKEIVSYPKKIDANCRDGKAKLYDECGDQLVLFKNALEYSRSQNKVLLISYGAEWCIWCHVFDAYLRGQKDEYTYTIGSPNTDDKDTYTIFEKSKFDATKEAAELKSYAAKNFVLLHLDYRYAQNGNKVLALTKSESHHTGGVPFIFTVTQDGVYADSFNWKTAETRRDGEDWYRGYDRSDLMRQLVKMRAAALPRK
;
A
#
# COMPACT_ATOMS: atom_id res chain seq x y z
N MET A 1 36.16 77.41 32.95
CA MET A 1 35.83 76.00 32.94
C MET A 1 34.45 75.87 32.27
N LYS A 2 34.47 75.38 30.98
CA LYS A 2 33.22 75.23 30.19
C LYS A 2 32.95 73.74 30.07
N HIS A 3 31.86 73.31 30.70
CA HIS A 3 31.38 71.90 30.53
C HIS A 3 30.51 71.79 29.26
N LEU A 4 30.93 71.02 28.30
CA LEU A 4 30.19 70.65 27.12
C LEU A 4 29.30 69.44 27.50
N LEU A 5 28.00 69.58 27.47
CA LEU A 5 27.08 68.47 27.46
C LEU A 5 26.91 67.97 26.03
N LYS A 6 27.16 66.66 25.80
CA LYS A 6 26.85 65.95 24.54
C LYS A 6 25.41 65.43 24.63
N PRO A 7 24.62 65.54 23.57
CA PRO A 7 23.29 64.94 23.55
C PRO A 7 23.43 63.43 23.18
N PHE A 8 22.72 62.58 23.93
CA PHE A 8 22.61 61.16 23.72
C PHE A 8 21.40 60.94 22.78
N CYS A 9 21.70 60.50 21.52
CA CYS A 9 20.67 60.07 20.60
C CYS A 9 20.25 58.63 20.95
N ILE A 10 19.03 58.46 21.46
CA ILE A 10 18.40 57.14 21.63
C ILE A 10 17.77 56.76 20.29
N VAL A 11 18.40 55.79 19.63
CA VAL A 11 17.80 55.15 18.43
C VAL A 11 16.85 54.06 18.90
N LEU A 12 15.56 54.31 18.72
CA LEU A 12 14.50 53.37 18.99
C LEU A 12 14.41 52.39 17.80
N VAL A 13 14.97 51.20 17.96
CA VAL A 13 14.84 50.11 16.95
C VAL A 13 13.50 49.42 17.16
N LEU A 14 12.51 49.74 16.35
CA LEU A 14 11.26 49.00 16.25
C LEU A 14 11.53 47.64 15.56
N GLY A 15 11.65 46.61 16.39
CA GLY A 15 11.73 45.23 15.91
C GLY A 15 10.38 44.79 15.38
N LEU A 16 10.24 44.68 14.04
CA LEU A 16 9.13 44.00 13.39
C LEU A 16 9.30 42.50 13.62
N SER A 17 8.61 41.93 14.59
CA SER A 17 8.51 40.50 14.79
C SER A 17 7.57 39.93 13.71
N THR A 18 8.14 39.41 12.61
CA THR A 18 7.39 38.60 11.66
C THR A 18 7.07 37.26 12.32
N LEU A 19 5.81 37.07 12.71
CA LEU A 19 5.27 35.79 13.09
C LEU A 19 5.31 34.88 11.84
N GLY A 20 6.42 34.16 11.67
CA GLY A 20 6.52 33.08 10.69
C GLY A 20 5.56 31.96 11.10
N THR A 21 4.45 31.83 10.40
CA THR A 21 3.63 30.62 10.46
C THR A 21 4.52 29.43 10.12
N PRO A 22 4.58 28.35 10.95
CA PRO A 22 5.27 27.16 10.56
C PRO A 22 4.56 26.61 9.32
N ALA A 23 5.20 26.67 8.17
CA ALA A 23 4.81 25.90 7.01
C ALA A 23 4.96 24.44 7.42
N THR A 24 3.86 23.79 7.74
CA THR A 24 3.81 22.33 7.81
C THR A 24 4.21 21.85 6.43
N ALA A 25 5.44 21.35 6.31
CA ALA A 25 5.89 20.65 5.15
C ALA A 25 4.98 19.42 5.02
N GLU A 26 3.95 19.54 4.19
CA GLU A 26 3.12 18.43 3.77
C GLU A 26 4.04 17.51 2.96
N SER A 27 4.59 16.51 3.65
CA SER A 27 5.32 15.41 3.02
C SER A 27 4.32 14.74 2.08
N GLN A 28 4.33 15.14 0.82
CA GLN A 28 3.59 14.45 -0.23
C GLN A 28 4.28 13.11 -0.44
N ASP A 29 3.81 12.09 0.27
CA ASP A 29 4.17 10.72 -0.04
C ASP A 29 3.76 10.46 -1.49
N LYS A 30 4.73 10.48 -2.39
CA LYS A 30 4.48 10.32 -3.84
C LYS A 30 4.00 8.92 -4.18
N GLU A 31 4.29 7.93 -3.32
CA GLU A 31 3.94 6.52 -3.51
C GLU A 31 3.55 5.84 -2.20
N ILE A 32 2.69 4.84 -2.30
CA ILE A 32 2.35 4.00 -1.16
C ILE A 32 3.59 3.23 -0.69
N VAL A 33 3.82 3.29 0.61
CA VAL A 33 4.88 2.50 1.24
C VAL A 33 4.43 1.06 1.34
N SER A 34 5.22 0.11 0.82
CA SER A 34 4.90 -1.31 0.86
C SER A 34 5.91 -2.15 1.63
N TYR A 35 5.44 -3.28 2.10
CA TYR A 35 6.22 -4.37 2.68
C TYR A 35 5.97 -5.67 1.88
N PRO A 36 7.01 -6.47 1.66
CA PRO A 36 8.39 -6.34 2.14
C PRO A 36 9.10 -5.11 1.57
N LYS A 37 10.01 -4.53 2.34
CA LYS A 37 10.89 -3.44 1.87
C LYS A 37 11.96 -3.92 0.91
N LYS A 38 12.35 -5.17 1.06
CA LYS A 38 13.36 -5.85 0.26
C LYS A 38 13.06 -7.34 0.30
N ILE A 39 13.17 -7.97 -0.83
CA ILE A 39 13.11 -9.44 -0.99
C ILE A 39 14.52 -9.92 -1.27
N ASP A 40 14.90 -11.07 -0.72
CA ASP A 40 16.19 -11.70 -1.04
C ASP A 40 16.24 -12.00 -2.55
N ALA A 41 17.33 -11.60 -3.19
CA ALA A 41 17.50 -11.77 -4.64
C ALA A 41 17.48 -13.25 -5.08
N ASN A 42 17.79 -14.16 -4.15
CA ASN A 42 17.77 -15.60 -4.41
C ASN A 42 16.45 -16.27 -4.03
N CYS A 43 15.50 -15.52 -3.44
CA CYS A 43 14.21 -16.07 -3.06
C CYS A 43 13.49 -16.64 -4.28
N ARG A 44 13.17 -17.95 -4.23
CA ARG A 44 12.53 -18.67 -5.32
C ARG A 44 13.29 -18.52 -6.66
N ASP A 45 14.61 -18.63 -6.62
CA ASP A 45 15.50 -18.44 -7.79
C ASP A 45 15.32 -17.07 -8.45
N GLY A 46 15.05 -16.04 -7.62
CA GLY A 46 14.83 -14.67 -8.08
C GLY A 46 13.46 -14.42 -8.69
N LYS A 47 12.50 -15.31 -8.53
CA LYS A 47 11.12 -15.17 -9.04
C LYS A 47 10.24 -14.31 -8.13
N ALA A 48 10.51 -14.32 -6.82
CA ALA A 48 9.79 -13.47 -5.85
C ALA A 48 10.12 -11.99 -6.08
N LYS A 49 9.12 -11.17 -6.42
CA LYS A 49 9.27 -9.74 -6.73
C LYS A 49 8.38 -8.85 -5.88
N LEU A 50 7.16 -9.30 -5.63
CA LEU A 50 6.14 -8.57 -4.89
C LEU A 50 5.88 -9.21 -3.52
N TYR A 51 5.85 -10.53 -3.46
CA TYR A 51 5.63 -11.32 -2.26
C TYR A 51 6.94 -11.95 -1.78
N ASP A 52 7.29 -11.76 -0.50
CA ASP A 52 8.43 -12.46 0.09
C ASP A 52 8.03 -13.90 0.42
N GLU A 53 8.27 -14.80 -0.52
CA GLU A 53 7.95 -16.21 -0.40
C GLU A 53 8.97 -16.99 0.46
N CYS A 54 9.99 -16.32 1.00
CA CYS A 54 11.07 -16.93 1.79
C CYS A 54 11.11 -16.48 3.25
N GLY A 55 10.58 -15.29 3.54
CA GLY A 55 10.63 -14.68 4.86
C GLY A 55 9.52 -15.15 5.80
N ASP A 56 9.69 -14.85 7.09
CA ASP A 56 8.65 -15.10 8.11
C ASP A 56 7.56 -14.01 8.04
N GLN A 57 6.36 -14.40 7.68
CA GLN A 57 5.24 -13.49 7.48
C GLN A 57 4.73 -12.86 8.77
N LEU A 58 4.92 -13.49 9.94
CA LEU A 58 4.60 -12.86 11.22
C LEU A 58 5.55 -11.72 11.56
N VAL A 59 6.83 -11.88 11.25
CA VAL A 59 7.83 -10.82 11.44
C VAL A 59 7.52 -9.67 10.48
N LEU A 60 7.22 -9.99 9.22
CA LEU A 60 6.86 -9.01 8.20
C LEU A 60 5.61 -8.21 8.61
N PHE A 61 4.56 -8.90 9.07
CA PHE A 61 3.33 -8.28 9.56
C PHE A 61 3.59 -7.33 10.74
N LYS A 62 4.34 -7.78 11.75
CA LYS A 62 4.66 -6.95 12.92
C LYS A 62 5.38 -5.68 12.54
N ASN A 63 6.39 -5.78 11.66
CA ASN A 63 7.15 -4.63 11.18
C ASN A 63 6.28 -3.64 10.39
N ALA A 64 5.40 -4.15 9.51
CA ALA A 64 4.50 -3.33 8.73
C ALA A 64 3.44 -2.63 9.61
N LEU A 65 2.88 -3.33 10.62
CA LEU A 65 1.92 -2.79 11.56
C LEU A 65 2.54 -1.69 12.43
N GLU A 66 3.74 -1.91 12.97
CA GLU A 66 4.47 -0.92 13.76
C GLU A 66 4.76 0.34 12.91
N TYR A 67 5.24 0.14 11.70
CA TYR A 67 5.48 1.26 10.79
C TYR A 67 4.17 2.02 10.47
N SER A 68 3.08 1.33 10.19
CA SER A 68 1.80 1.99 9.90
C SER A 68 1.31 2.85 11.07
N ARG A 69 1.48 2.36 12.30
CA ARG A 69 1.20 3.11 13.55
C ARG A 69 2.05 4.37 13.65
N SER A 70 3.37 4.25 13.43
CA SER A 70 4.31 5.37 13.53
C SER A 70 4.00 6.49 12.53
N GLN A 71 3.41 6.13 11.39
CA GLN A 71 3.01 7.06 10.33
C GLN A 71 1.54 7.51 10.43
N ASN A 72 0.80 7.08 11.46
CA ASN A 72 -0.64 7.32 11.59
C ASN A 72 -1.44 6.91 10.34
N LYS A 73 -1.04 5.79 9.72
CA LYS A 73 -1.68 5.19 8.56
C LYS A 73 -2.35 3.87 8.92
N VAL A 74 -3.26 3.41 8.08
CA VAL A 74 -3.90 2.11 8.22
C VAL A 74 -3.07 1.06 7.49
N LEU A 75 -2.89 -0.12 8.09
CA LEU A 75 -2.27 -1.26 7.41
C LEU A 75 -3.30 -1.92 6.50
N LEU A 76 -3.01 -1.92 5.20
CA LEU A 76 -3.75 -2.60 4.15
C LEU A 76 -2.97 -3.87 3.78
N ILE A 77 -3.62 -5.03 3.90
CA ILE A 77 -2.98 -6.33 3.69
C ILE A 77 -3.52 -6.93 2.39
N SER A 78 -2.63 -7.29 1.49
CA SER A 78 -2.90 -8.11 0.31
C SER A 78 -2.36 -9.51 0.58
N TYR A 79 -3.22 -10.39 1.08
CA TYR A 79 -2.91 -11.81 1.27
C TYR A 79 -3.04 -12.53 -0.07
N GLY A 80 -1.94 -13.01 -0.59
CA GLY A 80 -1.85 -13.50 -1.96
C GLY A 80 -0.57 -14.28 -2.24
N ALA A 81 -0.12 -14.25 -3.48
CA ALA A 81 1.10 -14.92 -3.90
C ALA A 81 1.70 -14.27 -5.13
N GLU A 82 2.97 -14.54 -5.39
CA GLU A 82 3.68 -14.01 -6.55
C GLU A 82 3.03 -14.39 -7.89
N TRP A 83 2.47 -15.58 -8.02
CA TRP A 83 1.78 -16.05 -9.23
C TRP A 83 0.38 -15.46 -9.45
N CYS A 84 -0.15 -14.72 -8.48
CA CYS A 84 -1.52 -14.23 -8.51
C CYS A 84 -1.62 -12.94 -9.33
N ILE A 85 -2.09 -13.02 -10.57
CA ILE A 85 -2.22 -11.86 -11.46
C ILE A 85 -3.04 -10.72 -10.85
N TRP A 86 -4.16 -11.01 -10.19
CA TRP A 86 -4.99 -10.00 -9.55
C TRP A 86 -4.30 -9.30 -8.38
N CYS A 87 -3.32 -9.96 -7.75
CA CYS A 87 -2.50 -9.39 -6.70
C CYS A 87 -1.57 -8.30 -7.27
N HIS A 88 -0.95 -8.57 -8.43
CA HIS A 88 -0.12 -7.59 -9.15
C HIS A 88 -0.96 -6.43 -9.70
N VAL A 89 -2.13 -6.73 -10.29
CA VAL A 89 -3.08 -5.70 -10.76
C VAL A 89 -3.46 -4.75 -9.64
N PHE A 90 -3.76 -5.28 -8.45
CA PHE A 90 -4.11 -4.45 -7.30
C PHE A 90 -2.97 -3.51 -6.89
N ASP A 91 -1.75 -4.03 -6.76
CA ASP A 91 -0.56 -3.22 -6.44
C ASP A 91 -0.34 -2.11 -7.46
N ALA A 92 -0.41 -2.45 -8.75
CA ALA A 92 -0.21 -1.51 -9.84
C ALA A 92 -1.25 -0.37 -9.85
N TYR A 93 -2.53 -0.68 -9.60
CA TYR A 93 -3.58 0.33 -9.50
C TYR A 93 -3.36 1.30 -8.36
N LEU A 94 -2.87 0.83 -7.20
CA LEU A 94 -2.51 1.69 -6.08
C LEU A 94 -1.32 2.61 -6.40
N ARG A 95 -0.51 2.26 -7.39
CA ARG A 95 0.63 3.06 -7.88
C ARG A 95 0.28 3.98 -9.06
N GLY A 96 -0.99 4.06 -9.44
CA GLY A 96 -1.44 4.89 -10.57
C GLY A 96 -1.05 4.31 -11.93
N GLN A 97 -0.93 3.00 -12.00
CA GLN A 97 -0.64 2.28 -13.23
C GLN A 97 -1.91 1.60 -13.74
N LYS A 98 -1.98 1.36 -15.04
CA LYS A 98 -2.91 0.44 -15.66
C LYS A 98 -2.11 -0.61 -16.40
N ASP A 99 -2.63 -1.83 -16.42
CA ASP A 99 -1.84 -2.93 -16.88
C ASP A 99 -2.46 -3.71 -17.99
N GLU A 100 -1.58 -4.09 -18.90
CA GLU A 100 -1.78 -5.21 -19.79
C GLU A 100 -0.99 -6.37 -19.19
N TYR A 101 -1.67 -7.26 -18.47
CA TYR A 101 -1.06 -8.48 -17.99
C TYR A 101 -1.31 -9.59 -19.00
N THR A 102 -0.24 -10.17 -19.50
CA THR A 102 -0.28 -11.48 -20.09
C THR A 102 0.35 -12.46 -19.13
N TYR A 103 -0.29 -13.57 -18.87
CA TYR A 103 0.32 -14.67 -18.14
C TYR A 103 0.22 -15.94 -18.94
N THR A 104 1.29 -16.72 -18.91
CA THR A 104 1.27 -18.11 -19.38
C THR A 104 1.09 -19.02 -18.18
N ILE A 105 0.04 -19.81 -18.20
CA ILE A 105 -0.10 -20.91 -17.26
C ILE A 105 0.94 -21.95 -17.68
N GLY A 106 1.80 -22.38 -16.74
CA GLY A 106 2.74 -23.46 -16.97
C GLY A 106 2.05 -24.72 -17.44
N SER A 107 2.77 -25.59 -18.12
CA SER A 107 2.22 -26.82 -18.67
C SER A 107 1.44 -27.59 -17.59
N PRO A 108 0.17 -27.97 -17.86
CA PRO A 108 -0.65 -28.71 -16.89
C PRO A 108 -0.08 -30.11 -16.54
N ASN A 109 0.96 -30.55 -17.24
CA ASN A 109 1.60 -31.84 -17.06
C ASN A 109 2.86 -31.82 -16.20
N THR A 110 3.27 -30.72 -15.67
CA THR A 110 4.35 -30.63 -14.68
C THR A 110 3.75 -30.49 -13.29
N ASP A 111 4.26 -31.25 -12.32
CA ASP A 111 3.92 -31.08 -10.89
C ASP A 111 4.26 -29.69 -10.36
N ASP A 112 4.98 -28.91 -11.15
CA ASP A 112 5.29 -27.52 -10.92
C ASP A 112 4.10 -26.63 -11.36
N LYS A 113 3.05 -26.64 -10.53
CA LYS A 113 1.87 -25.75 -10.68
C LYS A 113 2.22 -24.27 -10.59
N ASP A 114 3.47 -23.93 -10.41
CA ASP A 114 3.99 -22.62 -10.03
C ASP A 114 4.72 -21.92 -11.18
N THR A 115 4.76 -22.49 -12.36
CA THR A 115 5.33 -21.85 -13.56
C THR A 115 4.34 -20.91 -14.22
N TYR A 116 3.87 -19.91 -13.45
CA TYR A 116 3.22 -18.76 -14.05
C TYR A 116 4.28 -17.73 -14.43
N THR A 117 4.39 -17.42 -15.70
CA THR A 117 5.19 -16.28 -16.14
C THR A 117 4.22 -15.11 -16.30
N ILE A 118 4.29 -14.15 -15.38
CA ILE A 118 3.53 -12.91 -15.47
C ILE A 118 4.38 -11.95 -16.29
N PHE A 119 3.89 -11.57 -17.48
CA PHE A 119 4.46 -10.46 -18.24
C PHE A 119 3.69 -9.20 -17.90
N GLU A 120 4.30 -8.36 -17.11
CA GLU A 120 3.78 -7.06 -16.75
C GLU A 120 4.21 -6.04 -17.80
N LYS A 121 3.23 -5.45 -18.49
CA LYS A 121 3.40 -4.20 -19.22
C LYS A 121 2.70 -3.09 -18.46
N SER A 122 3.29 -2.74 -17.33
CA SER A 122 2.80 -1.63 -16.55
C SER A 122 2.89 -0.33 -17.36
N LYS A 123 1.77 0.35 -17.51
CA LYS A 123 1.71 1.66 -18.16
C LYS A 123 1.23 2.68 -17.16
N PHE A 124 1.93 3.80 -17.08
CA PHE A 124 1.45 4.96 -16.35
C PHE A 124 0.06 5.36 -16.86
N ASP A 125 -0.88 5.51 -15.94
CA ASP A 125 -2.22 6.00 -16.24
C ASP A 125 -2.29 7.49 -15.91
N ALA A 126 -2.39 8.33 -16.95
CA ALA A 126 -2.46 9.78 -16.82
C ALA A 126 -3.85 10.31 -16.42
N THR A 127 -4.81 9.43 -16.14
CA THR A 127 -6.16 9.86 -15.74
C THR A 127 -6.13 10.50 -14.35
N LYS A 128 -7.07 11.41 -14.13
CA LYS A 128 -7.25 12.08 -12.84
C LYS A 128 -7.58 11.07 -11.74
N GLU A 129 -8.41 10.10 -12.05
CA GLU A 129 -8.83 9.03 -11.15
C GLU A 129 -7.65 8.17 -10.69
N ALA A 130 -6.70 7.89 -11.59
CA ALA A 130 -5.47 7.17 -11.25
C ALA A 130 -4.58 7.97 -10.30
N ALA A 131 -4.42 9.26 -10.56
CA ALA A 131 -3.64 10.16 -9.72
C ALA A 131 -4.27 10.34 -8.33
N GLU A 132 -5.59 10.48 -8.25
CA GLU A 132 -6.32 10.60 -7.00
C GLU A 132 -6.23 9.31 -6.16
N LEU A 133 -6.43 8.14 -6.79
CA LEU A 133 -6.31 6.84 -6.13
C LEU A 133 -4.89 6.63 -5.57
N LYS A 134 -3.86 6.88 -6.39
CA LYS A 134 -2.46 6.82 -5.97
C LYS A 134 -2.18 7.71 -4.76
N SER A 135 -2.58 8.98 -4.85
CA SER A 135 -2.39 9.95 -3.77
C SER A 135 -3.12 9.54 -2.50
N TYR A 136 -4.37 9.08 -2.62
CA TYR A 136 -5.16 8.62 -1.49
C TYR A 136 -4.53 7.39 -0.81
N ALA A 137 -4.10 6.40 -1.60
CA ALA A 137 -3.45 5.21 -1.10
C ALA A 137 -2.15 5.55 -0.37
N ALA A 138 -1.28 6.36 -0.98
CA ALA A 138 -0.02 6.78 -0.40
C ALA A 138 -0.18 7.56 0.91
N LYS A 139 -1.18 8.44 0.99
CA LYS A 139 -1.45 9.25 2.19
C LYS A 139 -2.00 8.44 3.36
N ASN A 140 -2.81 7.43 3.10
CA ASN A 140 -3.65 6.81 4.13
C ASN A 140 -3.26 5.39 4.51
N PHE A 141 -2.45 4.70 3.69
CA PHE A 141 -2.14 3.30 3.90
C PHE A 141 -0.64 3.00 3.89
N VAL A 142 -0.30 1.91 4.57
CA VAL A 142 0.90 1.11 4.34
C VAL A 142 0.40 -0.22 3.77
N LEU A 143 1.00 -0.68 2.68
CA LEU A 143 0.60 -1.92 2.01
C LEU A 143 1.51 -3.07 2.46
N LEU A 144 0.92 -4.18 2.86
CA LEU A 144 1.63 -5.41 3.15
C LEU A 144 1.23 -6.49 2.14
N HIS A 145 2.20 -6.98 1.37
CA HIS A 145 2.05 -8.20 0.58
C HIS A 145 2.40 -9.40 1.46
N LEU A 146 1.39 -10.21 1.76
CA LEU A 146 1.50 -11.36 2.66
C LEU A 146 1.36 -12.65 1.85
N ASP A 147 2.45 -13.41 1.75
CA ASP A 147 2.42 -14.68 1.03
C ASP A 147 1.64 -15.75 1.81
N TYR A 148 0.74 -16.44 1.08
CA TYR A 148 -0.09 -17.48 1.69
C TYR A 148 0.45 -18.90 1.48
N ARG A 149 1.39 -19.09 0.53
CA ARG A 149 1.67 -20.42 0.00
C ARG A 149 3.03 -20.98 0.40
N TYR A 150 4.11 -20.24 0.18
CA TYR A 150 5.47 -20.75 0.36
C TYR A 150 6.14 -20.28 1.63
N ALA A 151 5.88 -19.04 2.00
CA ALA A 151 6.46 -18.44 3.18
C ALA A 151 5.91 -19.03 4.48
N GLN A 152 6.74 -19.00 5.51
CA GLN A 152 6.33 -19.45 6.83
C GLN A 152 5.32 -18.48 7.47
N ASN A 153 4.37 -19.04 8.21
CA ASN A 153 3.46 -18.31 9.08
C ASN A 153 2.42 -17.39 8.42
N GLY A 154 2.21 -17.45 7.10
CA GLY A 154 1.18 -16.66 6.42
C GLY A 154 -0.22 -16.86 7.05
N ASN A 155 -0.65 -18.10 7.20
CA ASN A 155 -1.94 -18.43 7.82
C ASN A 155 -2.02 -18.00 9.29
N LYS A 156 -0.89 -17.98 10.03
CA LYS A 156 -0.88 -17.53 11.43
C LYS A 156 -1.18 -16.02 11.54
N VAL A 157 -0.87 -15.23 10.50
CA VAL A 157 -1.26 -13.82 10.47
C VAL A 157 -2.77 -13.69 10.37
N LEU A 158 -3.45 -14.52 9.56
CA LEU A 158 -4.91 -14.52 9.48
C LEU A 158 -5.54 -14.84 10.84
N ALA A 159 -5.02 -15.86 11.55
CA ALA A 159 -5.48 -16.21 12.90
C ALA A 159 -5.25 -15.04 13.88
N LEU A 160 -4.05 -14.46 13.88
CA LEU A 160 -3.69 -13.36 14.78
C LEU A 160 -4.58 -12.13 14.56
N THR A 161 -4.87 -11.80 13.31
CA THR A 161 -5.74 -10.68 12.94
C THR A 161 -7.22 -11.00 13.07
N LYS A 162 -7.61 -12.25 13.33
CA LYS A 162 -8.99 -12.75 13.33
C LYS A 162 -9.69 -12.60 11.97
N SER A 163 -8.93 -12.62 10.89
CA SER A 163 -9.47 -12.47 9.53
C SER A 163 -9.80 -13.80 8.84
N GLU A 164 -9.48 -14.95 9.43
CA GLU A 164 -9.69 -16.29 8.85
C GLU A 164 -11.16 -16.53 8.41
N SER A 165 -12.12 -16.15 9.25
CA SER A 165 -13.55 -16.33 8.95
C SER A 165 -14.07 -15.44 7.82
N HIS A 166 -13.30 -14.43 7.42
CA HIS A 166 -13.62 -13.52 6.34
C HIS A 166 -12.95 -13.93 5.01
N HIS A 167 -11.98 -14.84 5.06
CA HIS A 167 -11.31 -15.36 3.88
C HIS A 167 -12.11 -16.51 3.26
N THR A 168 -12.69 -16.27 2.08
CA THR A 168 -13.55 -17.24 1.38
C THR A 168 -12.81 -18.16 0.40
N GLY A 169 -11.49 -18.25 0.52
CA GLY A 169 -10.64 -19.22 -0.18
C GLY A 169 -10.00 -18.75 -1.49
N GLY A 170 -10.19 -17.50 -1.92
CA GLY A 170 -9.54 -16.95 -3.12
C GLY A 170 -8.43 -15.95 -2.80
N VAL A 171 -7.54 -15.71 -3.75
CA VAL A 171 -6.53 -14.64 -3.67
C VAL A 171 -6.65 -13.69 -4.87
N PRO A 172 -6.40 -12.37 -4.66
CA PRO A 172 -6.03 -11.76 -3.40
C PRO A 172 -7.17 -11.66 -2.40
N PHE A 173 -6.88 -11.89 -1.11
CA PHE A 173 -7.75 -11.45 -0.03
C PHE A 173 -7.20 -10.15 0.54
N ILE A 174 -7.89 -9.04 0.24
CA ILE A 174 -7.44 -7.69 0.60
C ILE A 174 -8.27 -7.20 1.76
N PHE A 175 -7.59 -6.81 2.86
CA PHE A 175 -8.28 -6.36 4.06
C PHE A 175 -7.45 -5.34 4.85
N THR A 176 -8.11 -4.64 5.75
CA THR A 176 -7.48 -3.71 6.69
C THR A 176 -7.55 -4.23 8.11
N VAL A 177 -6.61 -3.80 8.93
CA VAL A 177 -6.62 -4.05 10.36
C VAL A 177 -6.63 -2.74 11.14
N THR A 178 -7.20 -2.79 12.35
CA THR A 178 -7.14 -1.69 13.31
C THR A 178 -5.70 -1.43 13.77
N GLN A 179 -5.50 -0.37 14.55
CA GLN A 179 -4.21 -0.09 15.18
C GLN A 179 -3.76 -1.22 16.11
N ASP A 180 -4.68 -2.03 16.64
CA ASP A 180 -4.35 -3.21 17.46
C ASP A 180 -4.04 -4.46 16.63
N GLY A 181 -4.12 -4.37 15.31
CA GLY A 181 -3.84 -5.47 14.41
C GLY A 181 -5.02 -6.44 14.23
N VAL A 182 -6.25 -6.04 14.58
CA VAL A 182 -7.45 -6.86 14.42
C VAL A 182 -8.16 -6.49 13.12
N TYR A 183 -8.70 -7.48 12.42
CA TYR A 183 -9.48 -7.29 11.19
C TYR A 183 -10.54 -6.19 11.35
N ALA A 184 -10.65 -5.34 10.35
CA ALA A 184 -11.59 -4.23 10.33
C ALA A 184 -12.61 -4.32 9.19
N ASP A 185 -12.16 -4.48 7.94
CA ASP A 185 -13.02 -4.61 6.76
C ASP A 185 -12.20 -5.20 5.60
N SER A 186 -12.88 -5.71 4.58
CA SER A 186 -12.23 -6.29 3.40
C SER A 186 -12.79 -5.77 2.08
N PHE A 187 -11.95 -5.85 1.06
CA PHE A 187 -12.26 -5.46 -0.30
C PHE A 187 -13.18 -6.48 -0.98
N ASN A 188 -14.25 -5.98 -1.59
CA ASN A 188 -15.13 -6.79 -2.41
C ASN A 188 -14.74 -6.69 -3.88
N TRP A 189 -13.96 -7.67 -4.36
CA TRP A 189 -13.51 -7.73 -5.74
C TRP A 189 -14.64 -7.82 -6.76
N LYS A 190 -15.79 -8.45 -6.41
CA LYS A 190 -16.89 -8.69 -7.33
C LYS A 190 -17.51 -7.42 -7.90
N THR A 191 -17.41 -6.30 -7.20
CA THR A 191 -17.94 -5.02 -7.66
C THR A 191 -16.91 -4.16 -8.38
N ALA A 192 -15.63 -4.39 -8.12
CA ALA A 192 -14.56 -3.54 -8.60
C ALA A 192 -13.80 -4.10 -9.80
N GLU A 193 -13.75 -5.44 -9.96
CA GLU A 193 -13.05 -6.05 -11.10
C GLU A 193 -13.69 -5.65 -12.42
N THR A 194 -12.85 -5.29 -13.37
CA THR A 194 -13.25 -5.03 -14.75
C THR A 194 -12.58 -6.03 -15.69
N ARG A 195 -13.33 -6.44 -16.70
CA ARG A 195 -12.87 -7.31 -17.79
C ARG A 195 -13.28 -6.69 -19.11
N ARG A 196 -12.63 -7.06 -20.20
CA ARG A 196 -13.00 -6.64 -21.55
C ARG A 196 -13.35 -7.87 -22.36
N ASP A 197 -14.49 -7.81 -23.03
CA ASP A 197 -14.94 -8.90 -23.90
C ASP A 197 -13.94 -9.13 -25.02
N GLY A 198 -13.55 -10.40 -25.23
CA GLY A 198 -12.54 -10.79 -26.23
C GLY A 198 -11.08 -10.49 -25.87
N GLU A 199 -10.82 -9.94 -24.67
CA GLU A 199 -9.47 -9.62 -24.19
C GLU A 199 -9.17 -10.41 -22.91
N ASP A 200 -9.01 -11.71 -22.99
CA ASP A 200 -8.77 -12.61 -21.84
C ASP A 200 -7.53 -12.27 -21.02
N TRP A 201 -6.59 -11.54 -21.62
CA TRP A 201 -5.39 -11.03 -20.97
C TRP A 201 -5.65 -9.79 -20.11
N TYR A 202 -6.73 -9.03 -20.35
CA TYR A 202 -7.00 -7.81 -19.61
C TYR A 202 -7.53 -8.11 -18.21
N ARG A 203 -6.92 -7.47 -17.25
CA ARG A 203 -7.37 -7.43 -15.86
C ARG A 203 -7.29 -6.00 -15.35
N GLY A 204 -8.32 -5.53 -14.67
CA GLY A 204 -8.35 -4.18 -14.14
C GLY A 204 -9.39 -4.00 -13.05
N TYR A 205 -9.41 -2.81 -12.49
CA TYR A 205 -10.39 -2.39 -11.49
C TYR A 205 -11.10 -1.11 -11.93
N ASP A 206 -12.38 -0.98 -11.59
CA ASP A 206 -13.05 0.31 -11.58
C ASP A 206 -12.42 1.18 -10.47
N ARG A 207 -11.80 2.30 -10.87
CA ARG A 207 -11.06 3.16 -9.93
C ARG A 207 -11.96 3.86 -8.95
N SER A 208 -13.16 4.22 -9.36
CA SER A 208 -14.13 4.89 -8.50
C SER A 208 -14.64 3.94 -7.42
N ASP A 209 -14.92 2.69 -7.80
CA ASP A 209 -15.32 1.67 -6.84
C ASP A 209 -14.18 1.29 -5.90
N LEU A 210 -12.98 1.09 -6.44
CA LEU A 210 -11.79 0.81 -5.63
C LEU A 210 -11.52 1.94 -4.61
N MET A 211 -11.58 3.21 -5.05
CA MET A 211 -11.44 4.35 -4.15
C MET A 211 -12.51 4.35 -3.06
N ARG A 212 -13.77 4.16 -3.42
CA ARG A 212 -14.89 4.12 -2.48
C ARG A 212 -14.71 3.04 -1.43
N GLN A 213 -14.26 1.85 -1.84
CA GLN A 213 -13.99 0.75 -0.92
C GLN A 213 -12.82 1.03 0.00
N LEU A 214 -11.70 1.58 -0.50
CA LEU A 214 -10.56 1.98 0.33
C LEU A 214 -10.94 3.04 1.38
N VAL A 215 -11.79 4.02 1.01
CA VAL A 215 -12.32 5.00 1.97
C VAL A 215 -13.10 4.31 3.09
N LYS A 216 -14.00 3.38 2.73
CA LYS A 216 -14.79 2.60 3.69
C LYS A 216 -13.90 1.75 4.61
N MET A 217 -12.96 1.00 4.03
CA MET A 217 -12.03 0.13 4.76
C MET A 217 -11.15 0.93 5.72
N ARG A 218 -10.70 2.11 5.30
CA ARG A 218 -9.96 3.02 6.20
C ARG A 218 -10.82 3.47 7.37
N ALA A 219 -12.05 3.88 7.10
CA ALA A 219 -12.96 4.34 8.16
C ALA A 219 -13.26 3.24 9.19
N ALA A 220 -13.38 1.99 8.73
CA ALA A 220 -13.60 0.83 9.62
C ALA A 220 -12.39 0.52 10.52
N ALA A 221 -11.16 0.79 10.03
CA ALA A 221 -9.92 0.53 10.76
C ALA A 221 -9.55 1.61 11.78
N LEU A 222 -10.15 2.79 11.70
CA LEU A 222 -9.89 3.89 12.63
C LEU A 222 -10.79 3.78 13.87
N PRO A 223 -10.32 4.28 15.05
CA PRO A 223 -11.16 4.33 16.24
C PRO A 223 -12.44 5.14 15.98
N ARG A 224 -13.57 4.63 16.42
CA ARG A 224 -14.82 5.39 16.42
C ARG A 224 -14.68 6.53 17.44
N LYS A 225 -14.88 7.75 17.00
CA LYS A 225 -14.91 8.93 17.87
C LYS A 225 -16.19 8.92 18.71
#